data_a300cbee996078245002b97c03dd967b
#
_entry.id   a300cbee996078245002b97c03dd967b
#
_cell.length_a   1.000
_cell.length_b   1.000
_cell.length_c   1.000
_cell.angle_alpha   90.00
_cell.angle_beta   90.00
_cell.angle_gamma   90.00
#
_symmetry.space_group_name_H-M   'P 1'
#
loop_
_entity.id
_entity.type
_entity.pdbx_description
1 polymer ?
#
loop_
_entity_poly.entity_id
_entity_poly.type
_entity_poly.pdbx_seq_one_letter_code
_entity_poly.pdbx_strand_id
1 'polypeptide(L)'
;MDTFVHTYRLQHIDAVVPSTKTLYNYIHQGLLEIKVIDLPRAVRIRKKFTKRPSTKKLLGKSIEERPEEINNRSRFGDWEIDSVLGGKTVGEPSILTLVERQTRYAVTKKLVEKKAEYVNQAVLECIKLYPIKSITADNGNEFSSLSKIEGLDVYFAHAYSSYERGTNENFNGLLREFIPKGSSLKELKPTLLEDYTKAINERPRRIHGYQSAKKLFELAQTA
;
A
#
# COMPACT_ATOMS: atom_id res chain seq x y z
N MET A 1 7.34 13.28 -9.89
CA MET A 1 8.19 13.75 -11.02
C MET A 1 8.18 12.78 -12.20
N ASP A 2 8.52 11.51 -12.02
CA ASP A 2 8.61 10.54 -13.12
C ASP A 2 7.31 10.41 -13.94
N THR A 3 6.18 10.21 -13.26
CA THR A 3 4.84 10.21 -13.87
C THR A 3 4.53 11.52 -14.59
N PHE A 4 4.89 12.67 -14.00
CA PHE A 4 4.69 13.98 -14.61
C PHE A 4 5.43 14.11 -15.95
N VAL A 5 6.73 13.76 -15.95
CA VAL A 5 7.55 13.80 -17.18
C VAL A 5 6.96 12.91 -18.27
N HIS A 6 6.53 11.70 -17.89
CA HIS A 6 5.90 10.78 -18.85
C HIS A 6 4.61 11.35 -19.44
N THR A 7 3.68 11.79 -18.58
CA THR A 7 2.40 12.34 -19.02
C THR A 7 2.59 13.58 -19.86
N TYR A 8 3.49 14.47 -19.47
CA TYR A 8 3.79 15.69 -20.21
C TYR A 8 4.33 15.41 -21.62
N ARG A 9 5.23 14.40 -21.75
CA ARG A 9 5.73 13.97 -23.07
C ARG A 9 4.63 13.46 -23.99
N LEU A 10 3.66 12.73 -23.44
CA LEU A 10 2.52 12.24 -24.24
C LEU A 10 1.61 13.37 -24.74
N GLN A 11 1.48 14.44 -23.96
CA GLN A 11 0.65 15.59 -24.31
C GLN A 11 1.36 16.60 -25.22
N HIS A 12 2.68 16.62 -25.21
CA HIS A 12 3.51 17.59 -25.92
C HIS A 12 4.59 16.88 -26.73
N ILE A 13 4.18 16.21 -27.82
CA ILE A 13 5.04 15.32 -28.63
C ILE A 13 6.24 16.07 -29.23
N ASP A 14 6.04 17.31 -29.64
CA ASP A 14 7.08 18.13 -30.28
C ASP A 14 7.91 18.97 -29.31
N ALA A 15 7.64 18.86 -27.99
CA ALA A 15 8.35 19.63 -26.99
C ALA A 15 9.59 18.90 -26.46
N VAL A 16 10.68 19.65 -26.29
CA VAL A 16 11.86 19.15 -25.58
C VAL A 16 11.57 19.07 -24.09
N VAL A 17 11.30 17.86 -23.59
CA VAL A 17 10.94 17.64 -22.18
C VAL A 17 12.15 17.14 -21.41
N PRO A 18 12.56 17.84 -20.34
CA PRO A 18 13.66 17.43 -19.48
C PRO A 18 13.44 16.02 -18.91
N SER A 19 14.54 15.31 -18.63
CA SER A 19 14.46 14.05 -17.91
C SER A 19 14.04 14.27 -16.46
N THR A 20 13.50 13.22 -15.83
CA THR A 20 13.18 13.25 -14.38
C THR A 20 14.39 13.68 -13.53
N LYS A 21 15.58 13.19 -13.88
CA LYS A 21 16.84 13.57 -13.21
C LYS A 21 17.15 15.06 -13.39
N THR A 22 16.98 15.57 -14.59
CA THR A 22 17.18 17.00 -14.90
C THR A 22 16.26 17.89 -14.10
N LEU A 23 14.96 17.52 -13.97
CA LEU A 23 14.02 18.28 -13.15
C LEU A 23 14.41 18.28 -11.66
N TYR A 24 14.85 17.15 -11.12
CA TYR A 24 15.36 17.14 -9.74
C TYR A 24 16.58 18.04 -9.57
N ASN A 25 17.50 18.05 -10.56
CA ASN A 25 18.66 18.96 -10.52
C ASN A 25 18.21 20.43 -10.54
N TYR A 26 17.22 20.80 -11.33
CA TYR A 26 16.68 22.16 -11.37
C TYR A 26 16.08 22.58 -10.03
N ILE A 27 15.34 21.66 -9.37
CA ILE A 27 14.80 21.90 -8.02
C ILE A 27 15.93 22.11 -6.99
N HIS A 28 16.97 21.27 -7.03
CA HIS A 28 18.12 21.38 -6.13
C HIS A 28 18.94 22.67 -6.35
N GLN A 29 18.99 23.15 -7.57
CA GLN A 29 19.67 24.41 -7.94
C GLN A 29 18.80 25.65 -7.72
N GLY A 30 17.52 25.47 -7.32
CA GLY A 30 16.61 26.58 -7.12
C GLY A 30 16.13 27.26 -8.40
N LEU A 31 16.25 26.58 -9.53
CA LEU A 31 15.79 27.08 -10.86
C LEU A 31 14.27 26.99 -11.06
N LEU A 32 13.56 26.32 -10.15
CA LEU A 32 12.12 26.20 -10.13
C LEU A 32 11.56 26.73 -8.80
N GLU A 33 10.35 27.24 -8.80
CA GLU A 33 9.68 27.74 -7.59
C GLU A 33 9.47 26.62 -6.55
N ILE A 34 9.35 25.35 -7.01
CA ILE A 34 9.21 24.18 -6.13
C ILE A 34 10.53 23.92 -5.41
N LYS A 35 10.48 23.76 -4.10
CA LYS A 35 11.61 23.41 -3.25
C LYS A 35 11.67 21.91 -2.98
N VAL A 36 12.84 21.42 -2.58
CA VAL A 36 13.03 20.00 -2.21
C VAL A 36 12.06 19.56 -1.12
N ILE A 37 11.74 20.43 -0.16
CA ILE A 37 10.83 20.15 0.94
C ILE A 37 9.38 19.92 0.48
N ASP A 38 8.99 20.48 -0.66
CA ASP A 38 7.63 20.35 -1.22
C ASP A 38 7.43 19.00 -1.92
N LEU A 39 8.52 18.25 -2.15
CA LEU A 39 8.46 16.97 -2.82
C LEU A 39 7.96 15.87 -1.87
N PRO A 40 7.04 15.01 -2.30
CA PRO A 40 6.62 13.86 -1.50
C PRO A 40 7.82 13.00 -1.10
N ARG A 41 7.93 12.68 0.18
CA ARG A 41 9.01 11.83 0.76
C ARG A 41 10.42 12.41 0.63
N ALA A 42 10.59 13.71 0.36
CA ALA A 42 11.90 14.34 0.21
C ALA A 42 12.77 14.23 1.48
N VAL A 43 12.16 14.29 2.66
CA VAL A 43 12.86 14.21 3.95
C VAL A 43 12.56 12.89 4.64
N ARG A 44 13.52 11.96 4.61
CA ARG A 44 13.49 10.73 5.41
C ARG A 44 14.54 10.79 6.52
N ILE A 45 14.10 10.94 7.75
CA ILE A 45 14.97 10.74 8.91
C ILE A 45 15.23 9.25 9.07
N ARG A 46 16.46 8.81 8.82
CA ARG A 46 16.87 7.42 9.08
C ARG A 46 16.95 7.22 10.59
N LYS A 47 15.99 6.50 11.16
CA LYS A 47 16.12 6.00 12.53
C LYS A 47 17.13 4.86 12.56
N LYS A 48 18.08 4.88 13.52
CA LYS A 48 18.93 3.72 13.79
C LYS A 48 18.05 2.53 14.18
N PHE A 49 18.20 1.45 13.45
CA PHE A 49 17.43 0.23 13.67
C PHE A 49 18.12 -0.57 14.77
N THR A 50 17.51 -0.70 15.93
CA THR A 50 17.92 -1.64 16.95
C THR A 50 17.17 -2.94 16.72
N LYS A 51 17.88 -4.01 16.35
CA LYS A 51 17.30 -5.35 16.27
C LYS A 51 16.80 -5.76 17.64
N ARG A 52 15.51 -5.90 17.83
CA ARG A 52 14.93 -6.56 19.00
C ARG A 52 14.66 -8.01 18.61
N PRO A 53 15.16 -9.00 19.38
CA PRO A 53 14.78 -10.39 19.14
C PRO A 53 13.27 -10.53 19.31
N SER A 54 12.62 -11.19 18.36
CA SER A 54 11.19 -11.45 18.42
C SER A 54 10.96 -12.91 18.76
N THR A 55 10.26 -13.14 19.86
CA THR A 55 9.73 -14.44 20.28
C THR A 55 8.25 -14.59 19.92
N LYS A 56 7.69 -13.74 19.06
CA LYS A 56 6.27 -13.84 18.69
C LYS A 56 6.02 -15.14 17.93
N LYS A 57 5.09 -15.94 18.46
CA LYS A 57 4.57 -17.14 17.80
C LYS A 57 3.85 -16.74 16.50
N LEU A 58 4.06 -17.49 15.43
CA LEU A 58 3.33 -17.34 14.19
C LEU A 58 1.83 -17.58 14.41
N LEU A 59 1.00 -16.75 13.80
CA LEU A 59 -0.46 -16.83 13.94
C LEU A 59 -1.11 -17.85 12.96
N GLY A 60 -0.31 -18.44 12.05
CA GLY A 60 -0.74 -19.41 11.05
C GLY A 60 0.42 -19.88 10.18
N LYS A 61 0.16 -20.17 8.88
CA LYS A 61 1.21 -20.60 7.93
C LYS A 61 2.30 -19.54 7.81
N SER A 62 3.56 -19.96 7.80
CA SER A 62 4.69 -19.08 7.57
C SER A 62 4.69 -18.54 6.14
N ILE A 63 5.25 -17.34 5.93
CA ILE A 63 5.51 -16.81 4.59
C ILE A 63 6.43 -17.73 3.77
N GLU A 64 7.25 -18.55 4.41
CA GLU A 64 8.12 -19.53 3.76
C GLU A 64 7.31 -20.67 3.09
N GLU A 65 6.12 -20.96 3.59
CA GLU A 65 5.20 -21.97 3.02
C GLU A 65 4.43 -21.44 1.81
N ARG A 66 4.63 -20.16 1.46
CA ARG A 66 3.93 -19.49 0.37
C ARG A 66 4.44 -20.02 -0.98
N PRO A 67 3.55 -20.48 -1.88
CA PRO A 67 3.91 -20.95 -3.22
C PRO A 67 4.72 -19.92 -4.01
N GLU A 68 5.58 -20.41 -4.90
CA GLU A 68 6.47 -19.55 -5.69
C GLU A 68 5.70 -18.59 -6.60
N GLU A 69 4.56 -19.03 -7.14
CA GLU A 69 3.69 -18.16 -7.96
C GLU A 69 3.18 -16.92 -7.23
N ILE A 70 3.01 -17.01 -5.90
CA ILE A 70 2.69 -15.86 -5.06
C ILE A 70 3.95 -15.01 -4.86
N ASN A 71 5.12 -15.64 -4.65
CA ASN A 71 6.38 -14.94 -4.41
C ASN A 71 6.80 -14.11 -5.63
N ASN A 72 6.75 -14.68 -6.82
CA ASN A 72 7.10 -14.02 -8.08
C ASN A 72 5.97 -13.16 -8.68
N ARG A 73 4.78 -13.14 -8.01
CA ARG A 73 3.60 -12.34 -8.41
C ARG A 73 3.04 -12.70 -9.77
N SER A 74 3.15 -13.95 -10.18
CA SER A 74 2.59 -14.43 -11.43
C SER A 74 1.10 -14.74 -11.34
N ARG A 75 0.59 -14.99 -10.12
CA ARG A 75 -0.81 -15.29 -9.86
C ARG A 75 -1.58 -14.04 -9.46
N PHE A 76 -2.70 -13.79 -10.12
CA PHE A 76 -3.64 -12.73 -9.75
C PHE A 76 -4.56 -13.17 -8.61
N GLY A 77 -4.85 -12.23 -7.72
CA GLY A 77 -5.72 -12.45 -6.56
C GLY A 77 -4.96 -12.75 -5.27
N ASP A 78 -3.65 -12.51 -5.22
CA ASP A 78 -2.84 -12.60 -4.00
C ASP A 78 -2.65 -11.20 -3.40
N TRP A 79 -3.05 -11.03 -2.15
CA TRP A 79 -3.10 -9.73 -1.50
C TRP A 79 -2.14 -9.63 -0.32
N GLU A 80 -1.66 -8.42 -0.06
CA GLU A 80 -1.00 -8.05 1.19
C GLU A 80 -1.96 -7.21 2.02
N ILE A 81 -1.99 -7.42 3.34
CA ILE A 81 -2.83 -6.67 4.27
C ILE A 81 -1.98 -5.96 5.32
N ASP A 82 -2.38 -4.76 5.71
CA ASP A 82 -1.74 -3.99 6.79
C ASP A 82 -2.74 -3.03 7.45
N SER A 83 -2.35 -2.46 8.59
CA SER A 83 -3.13 -1.47 9.33
C SER A 83 -2.40 -0.15 9.42
N VAL A 84 -2.98 0.91 8.91
CA VAL A 84 -2.47 2.28 9.04
C VAL A 84 -3.11 2.95 10.25
N LEU A 85 -2.26 3.30 11.22
CA LEU A 85 -2.70 3.96 12.46
C LEU A 85 -2.72 5.48 12.28
N GLY A 86 -3.72 6.11 12.90
CA GLY A 86 -3.82 7.55 13.06
C GLY A 86 -3.01 8.10 14.23
N GLY A 87 -3.62 8.98 15.00
CA GLY A 87 -3.06 9.53 16.22
C GLY A 87 -2.80 8.47 17.32
N LYS A 88 -2.25 8.92 18.45
CA LYS A 88 -1.99 8.03 19.60
C LYS A 88 -3.08 8.13 20.68
N THR A 89 -4.22 8.70 20.36
CA THR A 89 -5.33 8.87 21.31
C THR A 89 -6.11 7.56 21.51
N VAL A 90 -6.69 7.38 22.68
CA VAL A 90 -7.57 6.23 22.95
C VAL A 90 -8.80 6.30 22.03
N GLY A 91 -9.24 5.15 21.52
CA GLY A 91 -10.37 5.06 20.60
C GLY A 91 -10.09 5.65 19.21
N GLU A 92 -8.82 5.71 18.81
CA GLU A 92 -8.44 6.16 17.48
C GLU A 92 -8.79 5.08 16.44
N PRO A 93 -9.53 5.43 15.38
CA PRO A 93 -9.78 4.52 14.27
C PRO A 93 -8.48 4.08 13.58
N SER A 94 -8.57 3.00 12.81
CA SER A 94 -7.50 2.56 11.93
C SER A 94 -7.98 2.42 10.49
N ILE A 95 -7.05 2.40 9.55
CA ILE A 95 -7.35 2.11 8.15
C ILE A 95 -6.75 0.74 7.84
N LEU A 96 -7.61 -0.20 7.45
CA LEU A 96 -7.19 -1.45 6.84
C LEU A 96 -6.83 -1.19 5.39
N THR A 97 -5.69 -1.69 4.95
CA THR A 97 -5.22 -1.61 3.57
C THR A 97 -5.01 -3.00 3.03
N LEU A 98 -5.65 -3.33 1.92
CA LEU A 98 -5.42 -4.53 1.14
C LEU A 98 -4.84 -4.12 -0.21
N VAL A 99 -3.74 -4.74 -0.62
CA VAL A 99 -3.08 -4.42 -1.89
C VAL A 99 -2.84 -5.70 -2.67
N GLU A 100 -3.39 -5.79 -3.87
CA GLU A 100 -3.17 -6.90 -4.78
C GLU A 100 -1.72 -6.85 -5.29
N ARG A 101 -1.03 -8.00 -5.25
CA ARG A 101 0.42 -8.07 -5.39
C ARG A 101 0.92 -7.88 -6.83
N GLN A 102 0.17 -8.34 -7.81
CA GLN A 102 0.53 -8.27 -9.22
C GLN A 102 0.29 -6.87 -9.79
N THR A 103 -0.92 -6.36 -9.64
CA THR A 103 -1.40 -5.09 -10.22
C THR A 103 -1.14 -3.87 -9.34
N ARG A 104 -0.87 -4.07 -8.05
CA ARG A 104 -0.76 -3.02 -7.03
C ARG A 104 -2.07 -2.26 -6.79
N TYR A 105 -3.19 -2.83 -7.21
CA TYR A 105 -4.51 -2.28 -6.89
C TYR A 105 -4.77 -2.38 -5.40
N ALA A 106 -5.33 -1.33 -4.84
CA ALA A 106 -5.54 -1.24 -3.41
C ALA A 106 -7.01 -1.00 -3.05
N VAL A 107 -7.40 -1.57 -1.93
CA VAL A 107 -8.68 -1.34 -1.25
C VAL A 107 -8.38 -0.87 0.16
N THR A 108 -9.13 0.12 0.64
CA THR A 108 -9.00 0.61 2.01
C THR A 108 -10.35 0.59 2.71
N LYS A 109 -10.32 0.31 4.02
CA LYS A 109 -11.50 0.36 4.89
C LYS A 109 -11.15 1.10 6.18
N LYS A 110 -11.97 2.08 6.57
CA LYS A 110 -11.85 2.69 7.89
C LYS A 110 -12.47 1.76 8.92
N LEU A 111 -11.69 1.35 9.91
CA LEU A 111 -12.13 0.51 11.02
C LEU A 111 -12.33 1.37 12.27
N VAL A 112 -13.35 1.06 13.05
CA VAL A 112 -13.63 1.74 14.33
C VAL A 112 -12.47 1.60 15.29
N GLU A 113 -11.89 0.39 15.36
CA GLU A 113 -10.74 0.07 16.20
C GLU A 113 -9.81 -0.95 15.51
N LYS A 114 -8.57 -1.01 15.96
CA LYS A 114 -7.58 -2.01 15.54
C LYS A 114 -7.79 -3.33 16.28
N LYS A 115 -8.87 -4.05 16.00
CA LYS A 115 -9.20 -5.36 16.59
C LYS A 115 -9.43 -6.41 15.51
N ALA A 116 -9.17 -7.68 15.84
CA ALA A 116 -9.30 -8.81 14.92
C ALA A 116 -10.74 -8.97 14.38
N GLU A 117 -11.73 -8.67 15.19
CA GLU A 117 -13.15 -8.73 14.84
C GLU A 117 -13.48 -7.80 13.66
N TYR A 118 -13.10 -6.52 13.76
CA TYR A 118 -13.34 -5.54 12.69
C TYR A 118 -12.54 -5.83 11.42
N VAL A 119 -11.31 -6.33 11.59
CA VAL A 119 -10.47 -6.75 10.45
C VAL A 119 -11.13 -7.91 9.72
N ASN A 120 -11.57 -8.96 10.44
CA ASN A 120 -12.23 -10.12 9.84
C ASN A 120 -13.50 -9.73 9.09
N GLN A 121 -14.35 -8.90 9.70
CA GLN A 121 -15.55 -8.41 9.04
C GLN A 121 -15.23 -7.69 7.74
N ALA A 122 -14.27 -6.76 7.76
CA ALA A 122 -13.86 -6.01 6.58
C ALA A 122 -13.26 -6.91 5.49
N VAL A 123 -12.47 -7.93 5.87
CA VAL A 123 -11.91 -8.91 4.92
C VAL A 123 -13.01 -9.76 4.29
N LEU A 124 -13.99 -10.24 5.07
CA LEU A 124 -15.14 -10.98 4.54
C LEU A 124 -15.98 -10.16 3.55
N GLU A 125 -16.15 -8.86 3.80
CA GLU A 125 -16.76 -7.94 2.84
C GLU A 125 -15.94 -7.84 1.55
N CYS A 126 -14.62 -7.71 1.68
CA CYS A 126 -13.73 -7.61 0.52
C CYS A 126 -13.71 -8.89 -0.33
N ILE A 127 -13.75 -10.08 0.30
CA ILE A 127 -13.79 -11.37 -0.42
C ILE A 127 -15.05 -11.49 -1.32
N LYS A 128 -16.16 -10.89 -0.92
CA LYS A 128 -17.39 -10.88 -1.73
C LYS A 128 -17.29 -9.99 -2.97
N LEU A 129 -16.42 -8.99 -2.93
CA LEU A 129 -16.31 -7.95 -3.97
C LEU A 129 -15.09 -8.10 -4.87
N TYR A 130 -14.04 -8.76 -4.38
CA TYR A 130 -12.76 -8.85 -5.06
C TYR A 130 -12.25 -10.30 -5.10
N PRO A 131 -11.48 -10.67 -6.13
CA PRO A 131 -10.87 -11.99 -6.23
C PRO A 131 -9.71 -12.12 -5.22
N ILE A 132 -9.99 -12.57 -4.02
CA ILE A 132 -8.98 -12.79 -2.97
C ILE A 132 -8.75 -14.29 -2.81
N LYS A 133 -7.62 -14.79 -3.32
CA LYS A 133 -7.18 -16.19 -3.22
C LYS A 133 -6.29 -16.41 -2.00
N SER A 134 -5.40 -15.45 -1.73
CA SER A 134 -4.55 -15.50 -0.56
C SER A 134 -4.31 -14.12 0.04
N ILE A 135 -3.99 -14.08 1.32
CA ILE A 135 -3.60 -12.86 2.03
C ILE A 135 -2.26 -13.10 2.74
N THR A 136 -1.33 -12.15 2.59
CA THR A 136 -0.10 -12.08 3.38
C THR A 136 -0.23 -10.97 4.43
N ALA A 137 -0.16 -11.33 5.71
CA ALA A 137 -0.27 -10.43 6.86
C ALA A 137 1.04 -10.37 7.67
N ASP A 138 1.17 -9.39 8.58
CA ASP A 138 2.17 -9.50 9.65
C ASP A 138 1.60 -10.25 10.86
N ASN A 139 2.46 -10.47 11.87
CA ASN A 139 2.05 -11.07 13.13
C ASN A 139 1.41 -10.07 14.10
N GLY A 140 0.60 -9.14 13.60
CA GLY A 140 -0.20 -8.24 14.40
C GLY A 140 -1.39 -8.97 15.06
N ASN A 141 -1.71 -8.62 16.30
CA ASN A 141 -2.84 -9.25 17.01
C ASN A 141 -4.17 -9.05 16.27
N GLU A 142 -4.30 -7.98 15.52
CA GLU A 142 -5.47 -7.67 14.69
C GLU A 142 -5.70 -8.66 13.54
N PHE A 143 -4.65 -9.40 13.15
CA PHE A 143 -4.72 -10.42 12.09
C PHE A 143 -4.84 -11.85 12.64
N SER A 144 -4.93 -12.03 13.96
CA SER A 144 -4.91 -13.34 14.62
C SER A 144 -6.05 -14.28 14.23
N SER A 145 -7.14 -13.75 13.73
CA SER A 145 -8.31 -14.55 13.33
C SER A 145 -8.44 -14.74 11.83
N LEU A 146 -7.54 -14.18 11.02
CA LEU A 146 -7.62 -14.32 9.55
C LEU A 146 -7.48 -15.77 9.09
N SER A 147 -6.63 -16.56 9.74
CA SER A 147 -6.42 -17.99 9.44
C SER A 147 -7.66 -18.86 9.70
N LYS A 148 -8.70 -18.34 10.34
CA LYS A 148 -9.97 -19.03 10.58
C LYS A 148 -11.00 -18.82 9.47
N ILE A 149 -10.71 -17.95 8.50
CA ILE A 149 -11.61 -17.70 7.35
C ILE A 149 -11.48 -18.90 6.41
N GLU A 150 -12.57 -19.65 6.26
CA GLU A 150 -12.62 -20.82 5.38
C GLU A 150 -12.41 -20.44 3.91
N GLY A 151 -11.65 -21.26 3.20
CA GLY A 151 -11.36 -21.06 1.78
C GLY A 151 -10.34 -19.97 1.47
N LEU A 152 -9.71 -19.35 2.50
CA LEU A 152 -8.70 -18.33 2.33
C LEU A 152 -7.32 -18.83 2.79
N ASP A 153 -6.33 -18.78 1.89
CA ASP A 153 -4.94 -19.02 2.27
C ASP A 153 -4.33 -17.78 2.93
N VAL A 154 -3.90 -17.90 4.18
CA VAL A 154 -3.30 -16.80 4.93
C VAL A 154 -1.87 -17.15 5.31
N TYR A 155 -0.93 -16.28 4.92
CA TYR A 155 0.49 -16.40 5.23
C TYR A 155 0.95 -15.25 6.12
N PHE A 156 1.79 -15.55 7.11
CA PHE A 156 2.29 -14.56 8.05
C PHE A 156 3.77 -14.28 7.82
N ALA A 157 4.09 -13.01 7.61
CA ALA A 157 5.46 -12.53 7.47
C ALA A 157 6.23 -12.67 8.79
N HIS A 158 7.56 -12.75 8.69
CA HIS A 158 8.41 -12.76 9.87
C HIS A 158 8.31 -11.45 10.64
N ALA A 159 8.47 -11.54 11.95
CA ALA A 159 8.48 -10.36 12.78
C ALA A 159 9.63 -9.41 12.37
N TYR A 160 9.33 -8.11 12.27
CA TYR A 160 10.26 -7.05 11.85
C TYR A 160 10.74 -7.13 10.39
N SER A 161 10.16 -7.98 9.55
CA SER A 161 10.50 -8.15 8.12
C SER A 161 9.52 -7.40 7.23
N SER A 162 9.45 -6.07 7.36
CA SER A 162 8.52 -5.24 6.56
C SER A 162 8.77 -5.35 5.05
N TYR A 163 10.00 -5.67 4.63
CA TYR A 163 10.36 -5.88 3.23
C TYR A 163 9.60 -7.06 2.57
N GLU A 164 9.16 -8.04 3.35
CA GLU A 164 8.35 -9.17 2.88
C GLU A 164 6.95 -8.75 2.43
N ARG A 165 6.50 -7.54 2.85
CA ARG A 165 5.24 -6.90 2.48
C ARG A 165 5.46 -5.55 1.79
N GLY A 166 6.48 -5.49 0.94
CA GLY A 166 6.89 -4.25 0.27
C GLY A 166 5.82 -3.63 -0.62
N THR A 167 4.81 -4.41 -1.07
CA THR A 167 3.67 -3.90 -1.84
C THR A 167 2.81 -2.98 -0.99
N ASN A 168 2.44 -3.46 0.19
CA ASN A 168 1.60 -2.71 1.12
C ASN A 168 2.37 -1.55 1.76
N GLU A 169 3.65 -1.75 2.11
CA GLU A 169 4.51 -0.66 2.61
C GLU A 169 4.58 0.50 1.60
N ASN A 170 4.73 0.19 0.31
CA ASN A 170 4.74 1.21 -0.74
C ASN A 170 3.39 1.94 -0.82
N PHE A 171 2.27 1.21 -0.83
CA PHE A 171 0.94 1.81 -0.86
C PHE A 171 0.70 2.70 0.37
N ASN A 172 0.99 2.21 1.56
CA ASN A 172 0.86 2.98 2.80
C ASN A 172 1.68 4.27 2.75
N GLY A 173 2.86 4.21 2.12
CA GLY A 173 3.67 5.39 1.88
C GLY A 173 3.01 6.41 0.94
N LEU A 174 2.27 5.97 -0.09
CA LEU A 174 1.49 6.85 -0.97
C LEU A 174 0.27 7.42 -0.24
N LEU A 175 -0.42 6.58 0.54
CA LEU A 175 -1.56 7.03 1.35
C LEU A 175 -1.15 8.11 2.36
N ARG A 176 0.10 8.07 2.86
CA ARG A 176 0.67 9.08 3.76
C ARG A 176 0.91 10.44 3.10
N GLU A 177 0.84 10.55 1.76
CA GLU A 177 0.83 11.84 1.08
C GLU A 177 -0.49 12.60 1.33
N PHE A 178 -1.61 11.87 1.52
CA PHE A 178 -2.93 12.43 1.82
C PHE A 178 -3.22 12.47 3.33
N ILE A 179 -2.76 11.48 4.07
CA ILE A 179 -3.00 11.32 5.51
C ILE A 179 -1.65 11.26 6.22
N PRO A 180 -1.08 12.40 6.66
CA PRO A 180 0.21 12.44 7.33
C PRO A 180 0.27 11.55 8.56
N LYS A 181 1.48 11.08 8.91
CA LYS A 181 1.65 10.21 10.07
C LYS A 181 1.35 10.97 11.37
N GLY A 182 0.50 10.38 12.21
CA GLY A 182 0.08 10.99 13.48
C GLY A 182 -1.18 11.83 13.39
N SER A 183 -1.73 12.08 12.18
CA SER A 183 -3.03 12.72 12.02
C SER A 183 -4.13 11.84 12.61
N SER A 184 -5.12 12.45 13.28
CA SER A 184 -6.30 11.73 13.73
C SER A 184 -7.14 11.27 12.55
N LEU A 185 -7.69 10.07 12.66
CA LEU A 185 -8.61 9.48 11.67
C LEU A 185 -10.08 9.63 12.08
N LYS A 186 -10.37 10.25 13.23
CA LYS A 186 -11.73 10.37 13.75
C LYS A 186 -12.64 11.06 12.74
N GLU A 187 -12.21 12.22 12.24
CA GLU A 187 -12.97 13.04 11.29
C GLU A 187 -12.81 12.61 9.82
N LEU A 188 -11.96 11.61 9.54
CA LEU A 188 -11.79 11.09 8.18
C LEU A 188 -13.07 10.39 7.73
N LYS A 189 -13.78 10.96 6.77
CA LYS A 189 -14.97 10.33 6.17
C LYS A 189 -14.55 9.13 5.31
N PRO A 190 -15.30 8.01 5.33
CA PRO A 190 -15.04 6.87 4.46
C PRO A 190 -14.96 7.23 2.97
N THR A 191 -15.85 8.10 2.49
CA THR A 191 -15.87 8.59 1.11
C THR A 191 -14.57 9.29 0.72
N LEU A 192 -14.02 10.13 1.60
CA LEU A 192 -12.75 10.82 1.37
C LEU A 192 -11.57 9.83 1.32
N LEU A 193 -11.60 8.79 2.15
CA LEU A 193 -10.61 7.71 2.11
C LEU A 193 -10.68 6.93 0.78
N GLU A 194 -11.89 6.69 0.28
CA GLU A 194 -12.12 6.08 -1.03
C GLU A 194 -11.58 6.95 -2.16
N ASP A 195 -11.79 8.27 -2.12
CA ASP A 195 -11.24 9.22 -3.10
C ASP A 195 -9.71 9.20 -3.12
N TYR A 196 -9.06 9.18 -1.95
CA TYR A 196 -7.60 9.04 -1.86
C TYR A 196 -7.11 7.72 -2.45
N THR A 197 -7.79 6.63 -2.14
CA THR A 197 -7.45 5.30 -2.66
C THR A 197 -7.63 5.24 -4.17
N LYS A 198 -8.72 5.81 -4.69
CA LYS A 198 -8.99 5.93 -6.12
C LYS A 198 -7.88 6.74 -6.83
N ALA A 199 -7.52 7.89 -6.29
CA ALA A 199 -6.45 8.72 -6.85
C ALA A 199 -5.10 7.97 -6.92
N ILE A 200 -4.79 7.14 -5.90
CA ILE A 200 -3.58 6.30 -5.89
C ILE A 200 -3.69 5.16 -6.92
N ASN A 201 -4.86 4.52 -7.05
CA ASN A 201 -5.08 3.43 -8.00
C ASN A 201 -5.08 3.90 -9.46
N GLU A 202 -5.51 5.12 -9.73
CA GLU A 202 -5.53 5.72 -11.07
C GLU A 202 -4.19 6.35 -11.46
N ARG A 203 -3.26 6.55 -10.51
CA ARG A 203 -1.94 7.12 -10.78
C ARG A 203 -1.12 6.20 -11.69
N PRO A 204 -0.61 6.68 -12.85
CA PRO A 204 0.31 5.92 -13.69
C PRO A 204 1.59 5.58 -12.93
N ARG A 205 2.07 4.34 -13.06
CA ARG A 205 3.25 3.84 -12.33
C ARG A 205 4.31 3.30 -13.28
N ARG A 206 5.53 3.76 -13.14
CA ARG A 206 6.65 3.31 -13.96
C ARG A 206 6.82 1.78 -13.95
N ILE A 207 6.63 1.13 -12.80
CA ILE A 207 6.74 -0.34 -12.65
C ILE A 207 5.75 -1.10 -13.55
N HIS A 208 4.70 -0.44 -13.99
CA HIS A 208 3.65 -0.97 -14.86
C HIS A 208 3.71 -0.38 -16.28
N GLY A 209 4.86 0.11 -16.72
CA GLY A 209 4.96 0.81 -18.00
C GLY A 209 4.06 2.04 -18.09
N TYR A 210 3.89 2.72 -16.96
CA TYR A 210 3.00 3.89 -16.78
C TYR A 210 1.50 3.61 -16.92
N GLN A 211 1.08 2.35 -16.87
CA GLN A 211 -0.31 2.03 -16.65
C GLN A 211 -0.69 2.22 -15.17
N SER A 212 -1.97 2.50 -14.93
CA SER A 212 -2.50 2.59 -13.57
C SER A 212 -2.78 1.20 -12.99
N ALA A 213 -2.73 1.10 -11.67
CA ALA A 213 -3.06 -0.14 -10.95
C ALA A 213 -4.51 -0.56 -11.22
N LYS A 214 -5.44 0.41 -11.30
CA LYS A 214 -6.85 0.17 -11.64
C LYS A 214 -7.00 -0.50 -13.00
N LYS A 215 -6.37 0.06 -14.05
CA LYS A 215 -6.44 -0.51 -15.40
C LYS A 215 -5.92 -1.95 -15.46
N LEU A 216 -4.79 -2.21 -14.80
CA LEU A 216 -4.23 -3.57 -14.76
C LEU A 216 -5.11 -4.55 -14.00
N PHE A 217 -5.73 -4.10 -12.90
CA PHE A 217 -6.65 -4.91 -12.13
C PHE A 217 -7.89 -5.28 -12.94
N GLU A 218 -8.51 -4.32 -13.61
CA GLU A 218 -9.66 -4.54 -14.50
C GLU A 218 -9.33 -5.53 -15.62
N LEU A 219 -8.17 -5.40 -16.27
CA LEU A 219 -7.70 -6.33 -17.29
C LEU A 219 -7.48 -7.76 -16.73
N ALA A 220 -6.89 -7.88 -15.54
CA ALA A 220 -6.64 -9.17 -14.91
C ALA A 220 -7.92 -9.87 -14.42
N GLN A 221 -9.01 -9.14 -14.16
CA GLN A 221 -10.31 -9.72 -13.83
C GLN A 221 -11.02 -10.32 -15.03
N THR A 222 -10.68 -9.88 -16.24
CA THR A 222 -11.33 -10.34 -17.49
C THR A 222 -10.52 -11.40 -18.23
N ALA A 223 -9.32 -11.70 -17.78
CA ALA A 223 -8.41 -12.71 -18.35
C ALA A 223 -8.63 -14.07 -17.73
#